data_d4604b159a4be5180f507ba65aa5e16a
#
_entry.id   d4604b159a4be5180f507ba65aa5e16a
#
_cell.length_a   1.000
_cell.length_b   1.000
_cell.length_c   1.000
_cell.angle_alpha   90.00
_cell.angle_beta   90.00
_cell.angle_gamma   90.00
#
_symmetry.space_group_name_H-M   'P 1'
#
loop_
_entity.id
_entity.type
_entity.pdbx_description
1 polymer ?
#
loop_
_entity_poly.entity_id
_entity_poly.type
_entity_poly.pdbx_seq_one_letter_code
_entity_poly.pdbx_strand_id
1 'polypeptide(L)'
;MTATATRYLHLVRHGEATPDESGLTENGRRQATLLGRRLQGIPFAAIHHGPLPRAEETARLIGDELDGVPLHRSPLAGDYVPYVPHRDELPPESADLFLHFLAGAGAEEREHGPALARRALERFTGPVDGEEDRHELVVSHNFLVAWLVRDALYAPEWRWLGLNHANAALTVIRYPPDRPASVLMTNDMRHLPADLRWTGFPPEQHV
;
A
#
# COMPACT_ATOMS: atom_id res chain seq x y z
N MET A 1 -21.67 -8.90 -14.62
CA MET A 1 -21.04 -10.25 -14.63
C MET A 1 -20.65 -10.56 -13.21
N THR A 2 -20.80 -11.81 -12.78
CA THR A 2 -20.44 -12.21 -11.41
C THR A 2 -18.95 -12.47 -11.36
N ALA A 3 -18.22 -11.84 -10.45
CA ALA A 3 -16.80 -12.08 -10.27
C ALA A 3 -16.55 -13.54 -9.88
N THR A 4 -15.72 -14.26 -10.63
CA THR A 4 -15.57 -15.72 -10.55
C THR A 4 -14.15 -16.17 -10.25
N ALA A 5 -13.17 -15.26 -10.34
CA ALA A 5 -11.76 -15.55 -10.11
C ALA A 5 -11.20 -14.78 -8.89
N THR A 6 -10.21 -15.36 -8.25
CA THR A 6 -9.55 -14.76 -7.09
C THR A 6 -8.63 -13.61 -7.52
N ARG A 7 -8.68 -12.49 -6.80
CA ARG A 7 -7.64 -11.46 -6.86
C ARG A 7 -6.60 -11.70 -5.77
N TYR A 8 -5.32 -11.66 -6.16
CA TYR A 8 -4.19 -11.51 -5.25
C TYR A 8 -3.66 -10.09 -5.39
N LEU A 9 -3.95 -9.26 -4.39
CA LEU A 9 -3.48 -7.88 -4.34
C LEU A 9 -2.17 -7.82 -3.55
N HIS A 10 -1.09 -7.46 -4.25
CA HIS A 10 0.22 -7.24 -3.67
C HIS A 10 0.39 -5.75 -3.45
N LEU A 11 0.54 -5.32 -2.20
CA LEU A 11 0.69 -3.93 -1.80
C LEU A 11 2.12 -3.67 -1.37
N VAL A 12 2.67 -2.56 -1.82
CA VAL A 12 4.03 -2.12 -1.51
C VAL A 12 4.03 -0.64 -1.18
N ARG A 13 4.58 -0.27 -0.02
CA ARG A 13 4.98 1.11 0.22
C ARG A 13 6.22 1.40 -0.62
N HIS A 14 6.31 2.56 -1.24
CA HIS A 14 7.50 3.00 -2.00
C HIS A 14 8.80 2.77 -1.22
N GLY A 15 9.93 2.64 -1.90
CA GLY A 15 11.27 2.57 -1.30
C GLY A 15 11.62 3.83 -0.52
N GLU A 16 12.72 3.80 0.24
CA GLU A 16 13.20 4.97 0.97
C GLU A 16 13.37 6.17 0.05
N ALA A 17 12.68 7.28 0.39
CA ALA A 17 12.67 8.50 -0.40
C ALA A 17 13.77 9.47 0.05
N THR A 18 14.22 10.34 -0.88
CA THR A 18 15.07 11.47 -0.56
C THR A 18 14.34 12.48 0.36
N PRO A 19 15.06 13.27 1.17
CA PRO A 19 14.44 14.22 2.10
C PRO A 19 13.55 15.28 1.42
N ASP A 20 13.82 15.60 0.15
CA ASP A 20 13.02 16.50 -0.68
C ASP A 20 11.90 15.80 -1.44
N GLU A 21 11.72 14.48 -1.22
CA GLU A 21 10.72 13.62 -1.84
C GLU A 21 10.75 13.56 -3.37
N SER A 22 11.82 14.05 -4.01
CA SER A 22 11.98 14.10 -5.47
C SER A 22 12.19 12.73 -6.12
N GLY A 23 12.49 11.69 -5.33
CA GLY A 23 12.74 10.32 -5.79
C GLY A 23 13.16 9.40 -4.66
N LEU A 24 13.89 8.34 -5.02
CA LEU A 24 14.41 7.36 -4.06
C LEU A 24 15.87 7.67 -3.70
N THR A 25 16.25 7.33 -2.46
CA THR A 25 17.66 7.22 -2.08
C THR A 25 18.29 6.03 -2.78
N GLU A 26 19.63 5.88 -2.69
CA GLU A 26 20.30 4.68 -3.15
C GLU A 26 19.79 3.41 -2.43
N ASN A 27 19.54 3.50 -1.13
CA ASN A 27 18.92 2.42 -0.37
C ASN A 27 17.51 2.10 -0.90
N GLY A 28 16.69 3.12 -1.18
CA GLY A 28 15.35 2.93 -1.74
C GLY A 28 15.36 2.23 -3.09
N ARG A 29 16.34 2.55 -3.97
CA ARG A 29 16.53 1.85 -5.25
C ARG A 29 16.92 0.38 -5.04
N ARG A 30 17.85 0.11 -4.13
CA ARG A 30 18.21 -1.27 -3.76
C ARG A 30 17.03 -2.05 -3.20
N GLN A 31 16.23 -1.43 -2.33
CA GLN A 31 15.01 -2.04 -1.78
C GLN A 31 14.04 -2.44 -2.90
N ALA A 32 13.75 -1.55 -3.84
CA ALA A 32 12.85 -1.79 -4.96
C ALA A 32 13.34 -2.93 -5.86
N THR A 33 14.63 -2.93 -6.23
CA THR A 33 15.24 -3.98 -7.04
C THR A 33 15.17 -5.35 -6.33
N LEU A 34 15.50 -5.41 -5.03
CA LEU A 34 15.44 -6.65 -4.26
C LEU A 34 14.01 -7.20 -4.15
N LEU A 35 13.02 -6.30 -4.02
CA LEU A 35 11.62 -6.71 -4.05
C LEU A 35 11.21 -7.23 -5.42
N GLY A 36 11.60 -6.56 -6.51
CA GLY A 36 11.35 -7.04 -7.86
C GLY A 36 11.85 -8.46 -8.09
N ARG A 37 13.09 -8.73 -7.69
CA ARG A 37 13.69 -10.10 -7.74
C ARG A 37 12.90 -11.13 -6.94
N ARG A 38 12.41 -10.75 -5.75
CA ARG A 38 11.57 -11.63 -4.94
C ARG A 38 10.24 -11.96 -5.62
N LEU A 39 9.71 -11.06 -6.42
CA LEU A 39 8.42 -11.19 -7.07
C LEU A 39 8.49 -11.92 -8.41
N GLN A 40 9.68 -12.27 -8.91
CA GLN A 40 9.86 -13.05 -10.14
C GLN A 40 9.07 -14.36 -10.10
N GLY A 41 8.51 -14.75 -11.24
CA GLY A 41 7.71 -15.96 -11.37
C GLY A 41 6.24 -15.81 -10.95
N ILE A 42 5.83 -14.68 -10.37
CA ILE A 42 4.41 -14.37 -10.14
C ILE A 42 3.84 -13.76 -11.41
N PRO A 43 2.72 -14.31 -11.97
CA PRO A 43 2.14 -13.84 -13.24
C PRO A 43 1.32 -12.54 -13.02
N PHE A 44 2.02 -11.43 -12.79
CA PHE A 44 1.34 -10.14 -12.60
C PHE A 44 0.63 -9.68 -13.87
N ALA A 45 -0.65 -9.33 -13.75
CA ALA A 45 -1.42 -8.72 -14.83
C ALA A 45 -1.08 -7.24 -15.02
N ALA A 46 -0.69 -6.54 -13.94
CA ALA A 46 -0.35 -5.12 -13.96
C ALA A 46 0.39 -4.69 -12.70
N ILE A 47 1.18 -3.60 -12.83
CA ILE A 47 1.72 -2.81 -11.73
C ILE A 47 1.02 -1.45 -11.75
N HIS A 48 0.29 -1.11 -10.69
CA HIS A 48 -0.28 0.22 -10.49
C HIS A 48 0.61 1.01 -9.54
N HIS A 49 0.82 2.31 -9.80
CA HIS A 49 1.61 3.14 -8.90
C HIS A 49 1.00 4.52 -8.69
N GLY A 50 1.29 5.11 -7.53
CA GLY A 50 0.91 6.48 -7.20
C GLY A 50 1.60 7.52 -8.09
N PRO A 51 1.06 8.75 -8.16
CA PRO A 51 1.57 9.80 -9.04
C PRO A 51 2.89 10.44 -8.57
N LEU A 52 3.32 10.19 -7.33
CA LEU A 52 4.52 10.81 -6.77
C LEU A 52 5.80 10.12 -7.25
N PRO A 53 6.91 10.87 -7.47
CA PRO A 53 8.14 10.33 -8.05
C PRO A 53 8.68 9.10 -7.34
N ARG A 54 8.66 9.07 -6.01
CA ARG A 54 9.11 7.92 -5.20
C ARG A 54 8.33 6.62 -5.46
N ALA A 55 7.01 6.72 -5.71
CA ALA A 55 6.19 5.55 -6.02
C ALA A 55 6.40 5.10 -7.48
N GLU A 56 6.50 6.03 -8.42
CA GLU A 56 6.79 5.77 -9.82
C GLU A 56 8.17 5.12 -10.00
N GLU A 57 9.22 5.67 -9.39
CA GLU A 57 10.57 5.11 -9.45
C GLU A 57 10.62 3.70 -8.84
N THR A 58 9.95 3.47 -7.69
CA THR A 58 9.83 2.15 -7.09
C THR A 58 9.17 1.16 -8.03
N ALA A 59 8.03 1.53 -8.63
CA ALA A 59 7.29 0.65 -9.54
C ALA A 59 8.09 0.31 -10.79
N ARG A 60 8.83 1.28 -11.34
CA ARG A 60 9.70 1.07 -12.50
C ARG A 60 10.83 0.07 -12.18
N LEU A 61 11.54 0.27 -11.06
CA LEU A 61 12.64 -0.62 -10.64
C LEU A 61 12.16 -2.04 -10.33
N ILE A 62 10.96 -2.20 -9.76
CA ILE A 62 10.33 -3.52 -9.61
C ILE A 62 10.00 -4.09 -11.00
N GLY A 63 9.40 -3.30 -11.89
CA GLY A 63 9.03 -3.71 -13.24
C GLY A 63 10.20 -4.13 -14.10
N ASP A 64 11.37 -3.50 -13.93
CA ASP A 64 12.63 -3.86 -14.62
C ASP A 64 13.10 -5.30 -14.29
N GLU A 65 12.70 -5.85 -13.14
CA GLU A 65 13.01 -7.24 -12.73
C GLU A 65 11.87 -8.23 -13.10
N LEU A 66 10.77 -7.74 -13.68
CA LEU A 66 9.60 -8.54 -14.07
C LEU A 66 9.39 -8.49 -15.58
N ASP A 67 9.20 -9.64 -16.20
CA ASP A 67 9.09 -9.75 -17.67
C ASP A 67 7.78 -9.14 -18.20
N GLY A 68 7.88 -7.95 -18.81
CA GLY A 68 6.82 -7.36 -19.65
C GLY A 68 5.52 -6.97 -18.93
N VAL A 69 5.55 -6.84 -17.61
CA VAL A 69 4.37 -6.44 -16.82
C VAL A 69 4.05 -4.96 -17.05
N PRO A 70 2.83 -4.60 -17.50
CA PRO A 70 2.47 -3.21 -17.78
C PRO A 70 2.40 -2.36 -16.51
N LEU A 71 2.93 -1.12 -16.60
CA LEU A 71 2.86 -0.12 -15.53
C LEU A 71 1.73 0.87 -15.80
N HIS A 72 0.95 1.16 -14.77
CA HIS A 72 -0.18 2.09 -14.83
C HIS A 72 -0.10 3.12 -13.70
N ARG A 73 0.08 4.39 -14.08
CA ARG A 73 -0.03 5.51 -13.14
C ARG A 73 -1.50 5.67 -12.73
N SER A 74 -1.75 5.73 -11.42
CA SER A 74 -3.10 5.87 -10.89
C SER A 74 -3.14 6.83 -9.69
N PRO A 75 -3.96 7.89 -9.73
CA PRO A 75 -4.15 8.76 -8.57
C PRO A 75 -4.77 8.01 -7.38
N LEU A 76 -5.45 6.89 -7.63
CA LEU A 76 -6.02 6.03 -6.59
C LEU A 76 -4.95 5.31 -5.76
N ALA A 77 -3.72 5.17 -6.27
CA ALA A 77 -2.57 4.66 -5.54
C ALA A 77 -1.71 5.79 -4.94
N GLY A 78 -2.26 7.00 -4.78
CA GLY A 78 -1.59 8.19 -4.27
C GLY A 78 -1.39 8.21 -2.76
N ASP A 79 -0.78 9.32 -2.30
CA ASP A 79 -0.62 9.66 -0.88
C ASP A 79 -1.72 10.64 -0.49
N TYR A 80 -2.61 10.23 0.39
CA TYR A 80 -3.73 11.03 0.86
C TYR A 80 -4.32 10.45 2.15
N VAL A 81 -5.01 11.29 2.92
CA VAL A 81 -5.74 10.86 4.13
C VAL A 81 -7.00 10.11 3.72
N PRO A 82 -7.11 8.79 3.97
CA PRO A 82 -8.24 7.99 3.47
C PRO A 82 -9.54 8.23 4.24
N TYR A 83 -9.45 8.56 5.51
CA TYR A 83 -10.57 8.80 6.39
C TYR A 83 -10.17 9.68 7.57
N VAL A 84 -11.01 10.66 7.91
CA VAL A 84 -10.85 11.54 9.08
C VAL A 84 -11.92 11.16 10.10
N PRO A 85 -11.56 10.47 11.20
CA PRO A 85 -12.53 10.06 12.21
C PRO A 85 -13.02 11.23 13.06
N HIS A 86 -14.25 11.11 13.54
CA HIS A 86 -14.73 11.91 14.65
C HIS A 86 -14.13 11.41 15.97
N ARG A 87 -14.10 12.27 16.99
CA ARG A 87 -13.50 11.94 18.28
C ARG A 87 -14.13 10.73 18.96
N ASP A 88 -15.44 10.60 18.85
CA ASP A 88 -16.25 9.52 19.44
C ASP A 88 -16.06 8.14 18.77
N GLU A 89 -15.46 8.12 17.59
CA GLU A 89 -15.07 6.88 16.90
C GLU A 89 -13.73 6.33 17.40
N LEU A 90 -12.93 7.18 18.05
CA LEU A 90 -11.59 6.85 18.51
C LEU A 90 -11.58 6.32 19.94
N PRO A 91 -10.64 5.40 20.29
CA PRO A 91 -10.43 5.04 21.69
C PRO A 91 -10.12 6.28 22.52
N PRO A 92 -10.81 6.52 23.65
CA PRO A 92 -10.67 7.75 24.44
C PRO A 92 -9.21 8.08 24.83
N GLU A 93 -8.44 7.04 25.15
CA GLU A 93 -7.03 7.14 25.53
C GLU A 93 -6.08 7.56 24.42
N SER A 94 -6.48 7.39 23.16
CA SER A 94 -5.66 7.67 21.96
C SER A 94 -6.24 8.78 21.07
N ALA A 95 -7.43 9.27 21.39
CA ALA A 95 -8.15 10.22 20.54
C ALA A 95 -7.34 11.51 20.29
N ASP A 96 -6.75 12.10 21.33
CA ASP A 96 -5.95 13.31 21.19
C ASP A 96 -4.71 13.11 20.33
N LEU A 97 -4.04 11.96 20.45
CA LEU A 97 -2.87 11.60 19.65
C LEU A 97 -3.23 11.54 18.16
N PHE A 98 -4.29 10.80 17.83
CA PHE A 98 -4.71 10.63 16.44
C PHE A 98 -5.23 11.92 15.81
N LEU A 99 -6.03 12.69 16.54
CA LEU A 99 -6.52 13.98 16.05
C LEU A 99 -5.40 15.00 15.86
N HIS A 100 -4.39 15.03 16.76
CA HIS A 100 -3.22 15.86 16.58
C HIS A 100 -2.40 15.46 15.36
N PHE A 101 -2.18 14.16 15.13
CA PHE A 101 -1.51 13.65 13.94
C PHE A 101 -2.24 14.09 12.66
N LEU A 102 -3.56 13.93 12.61
CA LEU A 102 -4.38 14.31 11.45
C LEU A 102 -4.45 15.83 11.24
N ALA A 103 -4.29 16.63 12.29
CA ALA A 103 -4.23 18.08 12.16
C ALA A 103 -3.00 18.56 11.35
N GLY A 104 -1.94 17.75 11.29
CA GLY A 104 -0.76 18.01 10.46
C GLY A 104 -0.97 17.77 8.97
N ALA A 105 -2.01 17.03 8.57
CA ALA A 105 -2.33 16.81 7.16
C ALA A 105 -2.93 18.06 6.51
N GLY A 106 -2.65 18.27 5.22
CA GLY A 106 -3.18 19.38 4.46
C GLY A 106 -4.72 19.41 4.42
N ALA A 107 -5.32 20.59 4.37
CA ALA A 107 -6.78 20.72 4.29
C ALA A 107 -7.34 20.03 3.02
N GLU A 108 -6.65 20.20 1.89
CA GLU A 108 -7.01 19.59 0.60
C GLU A 108 -6.95 18.05 0.67
N GLU A 109 -5.94 17.48 1.32
CA GLU A 109 -5.82 16.02 1.52
C GLU A 109 -6.98 15.46 2.34
N ARG A 110 -7.37 16.18 3.40
CA ARG A 110 -8.50 15.78 4.25
C ARG A 110 -9.84 15.89 3.56
N GLU A 111 -10.00 16.84 2.63
CA GLU A 111 -11.24 17.04 1.88
C GLU A 111 -11.40 16.03 0.74
N HIS A 112 -10.35 15.82 -0.07
CA HIS A 112 -10.42 15.00 -1.28
C HIS A 112 -10.00 13.54 -1.06
N GLY A 113 -9.16 13.27 -0.05
CA GLY A 113 -8.62 11.94 0.24
C GLY A 113 -9.70 10.86 0.43
N PRO A 114 -10.77 11.10 1.21
CA PRO A 114 -11.83 10.10 1.41
C PRO A 114 -12.55 9.67 0.12
N ALA A 115 -12.70 10.57 -0.85
CA ALA A 115 -13.29 10.23 -2.14
C ALA A 115 -12.36 9.35 -2.98
N LEU A 116 -11.05 9.63 -2.97
CA LEU A 116 -10.04 8.78 -3.61
C LEU A 116 -9.97 7.42 -2.94
N ALA A 117 -10.01 7.37 -1.61
CA ALA A 117 -9.96 6.14 -0.82
C ALA A 117 -11.13 5.19 -1.12
N ARG A 118 -12.36 5.70 -1.24
CA ARG A 118 -13.50 4.88 -1.65
C ARG A 118 -13.33 4.29 -3.04
N ARG A 119 -12.90 5.12 -4.01
CA ARG A 119 -12.61 4.66 -5.37
C ARG A 119 -11.45 3.67 -5.43
N ALA A 120 -10.47 3.80 -4.53
CA ALA A 120 -9.38 2.83 -4.42
C ALA A 120 -9.90 1.46 -3.94
N LEU A 121 -10.84 1.41 -2.99
CA LEU A 121 -11.51 0.17 -2.61
C LEU A 121 -12.25 -0.43 -3.83
N GLU A 122 -13.07 0.34 -4.52
CA GLU A 122 -13.79 -0.13 -5.71
C GLU A 122 -12.86 -0.70 -6.79
N ARG A 123 -11.67 -0.10 -6.97
CA ARG A 123 -10.71 -0.51 -8.01
C ARG A 123 -9.84 -1.69 -7.60
N PHE A 124 -9.36 -1.73 -6.37
CA PHE A 124 -8.30 -2.65 -5.95
C PHE A 124 -8.78 -3.81 -5.09
N THR A 125 -9.99 -3.76 -4.50
CA THR A 125 -10.48 -4.84 -3.64
C THR A 125 -11.50 -5.74 -4.35
N GLY A 126 -11.87 -6.82 -3.66
CA GLY A 126 -12.82 -7.79 -4.18
C GLY A 126 -12.26 -8.73 -5.25
N PRO A 127 -12.98 -9.81 -5.56
CA PRO A 127 -12.64 -10.75 -6.62
C PRO A 127 -12.72 -10.09 -8.01
N VAL A 128 -12.27 -10.78 -9.04
CA VAL A 128 -12.27 -10.30 -10.43
C VAL A 128 -13.14 -11.18 -11.34
N ASP A 129 -13.56 -10.61 -12.46
CA ASP A 129 -14.19 -11.38 -13.53
C ASP A 129 -13.13 -12.20 -14.29
N GLY A 130 -13.46 -13.43 -14.65
CA GLY A 130 -12.59 -14.32 -15.43
C GLY A 130 -12.55 -15.74 -14.88
N GLU A 131 -11.80 -16.59 -15.56
CA GLU A 131 -11.61 -18.00 -15.19
C GLU A 131 -10.30 -18.23 -14.42
N GLU A 132 -9.33 -17.32 -14.58
CA GLU A 132 -8.01 -17.41 -13.97
C GLU A 132 -7.82 -16.40 -12.84
N ASP A 133 -7.14 -16.83 -11.79
CA ASP A 133 -6.74 -15.96 -10.66
C ASP A 133 -5.84 -14.82 -11.17
N ARG A 134 -6.03 -13.63 -10.61
CA ARG A 134 -5.32 -12.42 -11.05
C ARG A 134 -4.40 -11.87 -9.95
N HIS A 135 -3.13 -11.69 -10.30
CA HIS A 135 -2.16 -11.00 -9.46
C HIS A 135 -2.00 -9.56 -9.94
N GLU A 136 -2.20 -8.59 -9.05
CA GLU A 136 -1.95 -7.16 -9.31
C GLU A 136 -1.02 -6.61 -8.23
N LEU A 137 -0.06 -5.77 -8.64
CA LEU A 137 0.84 -5.07 -7.75
C LEU A 137 0.43 -3.60 -7.67
N VAL A 138 0.35 -3.05 -6.45
CA VAL A 138 0.10 -1.64 -6.20
C VAL A 138 1.24 -1.06 -5.37
N VAL A 139 2.00 -0.17 -5.98
CA VAL A 139 3.06 0.61 -5.32
C VAL A 139 2.49 1.93 -4.87
N SER A 140 2.47 2.17 -3.57
CA SER A 140 1.77 3.29 -2.96
C SER A 140 2.49 3.82 -1.70
N HIS A 141 1.73 4.37 -0.79
CA HIS A 141 2.15 5.03 0.44
C HIS A 141 1.53 4.34 1.66
N ASN A 142 2.05 4.61 2.85
CA ASN A 142 1.61 3.95 4.07
C ASN A 142 0.10 4.04 4.28
N PHE A 143 -0.50 5.22 4.07
CA PHE A 143 -1.91 5.44 4.37
C PHE A 143 -2.85 4.60 3.51
N LEU A 144 -2.59 4.50 2.21
CA LEU A 144 -3.41 3.67 1.33
C LEU A 144 -3.20 2.18 1.62
N VAL A 145 -1.96 1.73 1.84
CA VAL A 145 -1.71 0.32 2.21
C VAL A 145 -2.48 -0.02 3.49
N ALA A 146 -2.38 0.83 4.52
CA ALA A 146 -3.13 0.68 5.77
C ALA A 146 -4.65 0.65 5.56
N TRP A 147 -5.16 1.52 4.67
CA TRP A 147 -6.59 1.58 4.34
C TRP A 147 -7.11 0.29 3.71
N LEU A 148 -6.38 -0.27 2.74
CA LEU A 148 -6.75 -1.52 2.08
C LEU A 148 -6.62 -2.73 3.01
N VAL A 149 -5.61 -2.76 3.89
CA VAL A 149 -5.47 -3.79 4.92
C VAL A 149 -6.63 -3.72 5.92
N ARG A 150 -6.95 -2.52 6.41
CA ARG A 150 -8.07 -2.29 7.31
C ARG A 150 -9.39 -2.82 6.73
N ASP A 151 -9.64 -2.54 5.44
CA ASP A 151 -10.84 -3.00 4.73
C ASP A 151 -10.90 -4.53 4.67
N ALA A 152 -9.82 -5.20 4.29
CA ALA A 152 -9.73 -6.65 4.22
C ALA A 152 -9.93 -7.34 5.58
N LEU A 153 -9.65 -6.63 6.68
CA LEU A 153 -9.86 -7.09 8.06
C LEU A 153 -11.26 -6.77 8.61
N TYR A 154 -12.12 -6.08 7.83
CA TYR A 154 -13.41 -5.56 8.29
C TYR A 154 -13.30 -4.70 9.57
N ALA A 155 -12.15 -4.04 9.74
CA ALA A 155 -11.92 -3.18 10.90
C ALA A 155 -12.63 -1.81 10.73
N PRO A 156 -12.94 -1.09 11.83
CA PRO A 156 -13.52 0.25 11.78
C PRO A 156 -12.71 1.20 10.89
N GLU A 157 -13.38 2.19 10.27
CA GLU A 157 -12.72 3.08 9.29
C GLU A 157 -11.51 3.83 9.86
N TRP A 158 -11.57 4.27 11.13
CA TRP A 158 -10.44 4.93 11.77
C TRP A 158 -9.20 4.01 11.96
N ARG A 159 -9.36 2.69 11.88
CA ARG A 159 -8.29 1.72 12.24
C ARG A 159 -7.17 1.62 11.21
N TRP A 160 -7.21 2.38 10.12
CA TRP A 160 -6.03 2.59 9.27
C TRP A 160 -4.90 3.32 10.02
N LEU A 161 -5.27 4.12 11.02
CA LEU A 161 -4.33 4.69 11.99
C LEU A 161 -3.69 3.57 12.83
N GLY A 162 -2.37 3.58 12.90
CA GLY A 162 -1.60 2.56 13.62
C GLY A 162 -1.32 1.27 12.85
N LEU A 163 -1.74 1.17 11.58
CA LEU A 163 -1.26 0.15 10.65
C LEU A 163 -0.12 0.75 9.83
N ASN A 164 1.11 0.38 10.19
CA ASN A 164 2.30 0.95 9.58
C ASN A 164 3.06 -0.08 8.75
N HIS A 165 3.60 0.36 7.61
CA HIS A 165 4.35 -0.48 6.68
C HIS A 165 5.69 0.19 6.37
N ALA A 166 6.79 -0.55 6.50
CA ALA A 166 8.13 -0.08 6.16
C ALA A 166 8.28 0.16 4.65
N ASN A 167 9.28 0.95 4.27
CA ASN A 167 9.57 1.15 2.85
C ASN A 167 9.86 -0.18 2.15
N ALA A 168 9.34 -0.34 0.96
CA ALA A 168 9.41 -1.55 0.14
C ALA A 168 8.95 -2.84 0.84
N ALA A 169 8.25 -2.76 1.96
CA ALA A 169 7.65 -3.94 2.58
C ALA A 169 6.46 -4.44 1.77
N LEU A 170 6.33 -5.76 1.69
CA LEU A 170 5.28 -6.45 0.94
C LEU A 170 4.12 -6.84 1.86
N THR A 171 2.92 -6.51 1.42
CA THR A 171 1.66 -6.99 2.01
C THR A 171 0.86 -7.70 0.92
N VAL A 172 0.25 -8.84 1.20
CA VAL A 172 -0.56 -9.60 0.23
C VAL A 172 -1.92 -9.88 0.80
N ILE A 173 -2.95 -9.48 0.06
CA ILE A 173 -4.36 -9.74 0.39
C ILE A 173 -4.96 -10.60 -0.72
N ARG A 174 -5.69 -11.63 -0.33
CA ARG A 174 -6.41 -12.51 -1.23
C ARG A 174 -7.90 -12.22 -1.15
N TYR A 175 -8.53 -11.99 -2.30
CA TYR A 175 -9.98 -11.75 -2.43
C TYR A 175 -10.61 -12.87 -3.28
N PRO A 176 -11.06 -13.96 -2.68
CA PRO A 176 -11.76 -15.03 -3.39
C PRO A 176 -13.24 -14.67 -3.63
N PRO A 177 -13.91 -15.26 -4.64
CA PRO A 177 -15.31 -14.96 -4.96
C PRO A 177 -16.32 -15.53 -3.95
N ASP A 178 -15.94 -16.57 -3.19
CA ASP A 178 -16.84 -17.41 -2.41
C ASP A 178 -16.70 -17.26 -0.88
N ARG A 179 -15.76 -16.42 -0.43
CA ARG A 179 -15.46 -16.21 0.99
C ARG A 179 -14.84 -14.85 1.27
N PRO A 180 -14.76 -14.42 2.53
CA PRO A 180 -14.13 -13.17 2.92
C PRO A 180 -12.67 -13.05 2.47
N ALA A 181 -12.20 -11.81 2.35
CA ALA A 181 -10.80 -11.51 2.10
C ALA A 181 -9.88 -12.11 3.18
N SER A 182 -8.64 -12.37 2.82
CA SER A 182 -7.61 -12.86 3.75
C SER A 182 -6.32 -12.08 3.57
N VAL A 183 -5.80 -11.51 4.64
CA VAL A 183 -4.45 -10.93 4.68
C VAL A 183 -3.46 -12.07 4.84
N LEU A 184 -2.77 -12.46 3.75
CA LEU A 184 -1.84 -13.61 3.75
C LEU A 184 -0.51 -13.26 4.40
N MET A 185 -0.06 -12.02 4.24
CA MET A 185 1.11 -11.45 4.91
C MET A 185 0.98 -9.93 4.98
N THR A 186 1.64 -9.34 5.94
CA THR A 186 1.68 -7.88 6.09
C THR A 186 3.09 -7.44 6.51
N ASN A 187 3.51 -6.27 6.00
CA ASN A 187 4.78 -5.62 6.33
C ASN A 187 6.02 -6.55 6.23
N ASP A 188 6.05 -7.42 5.23
CA ASP A 188 7.11 -8.43 5.08
C ASP A 188 8.35 -7.85 4.38
N MET A 189 9.45 -7.85 5.09
CA MET A 189 10.76 -7.33 4.67
C MET A 189 11.82 -8.43 4.46
N ARG A 190 11.44 -9.72 4.37
CA ARG A 190 12.40 -10.84 4.28
C ARG A 190 13.32 -10.78 3.07
N HIS A 191 12.96 -10.05 2.02
CA HIS A 191 13.82 -9.83 0.85
C HIS A 191 14.90 -8.75 1.07
N LEU A 192 14.80 -7.99 2.16
CA LEU A 192 15.73 -6.94 2.49
C LEU A 192 16.80 -7.45 3.48
N PRO A 193 18.08 -7.16 3.26
CA PRO A 193 19.11 -7.32 4.27
C PRO A 193 18.86 -6.38 5.46
N ALA A 194 19.44 -6.67 6.61
CA ALA A 194 19.13 -5.99 7.87
C ALA A 194 19.32 -4.46 7.81
N ASP A 195 20.35 -4.01 7.08
CA ASP A 195 20.69 -2.59 6.91
C ASP A 195 19.67 -1.80 6.05
N LEU A 196 18.80 -2.49 5.33
CA LEU A 196 17.74 -1.89 4.50
C LEU A 196 16.33 -2.05 5.09
N ARG A 197 16.18 -2.69 6.25
CA ARG A 197 14.88 -2.87 6.89
C ARG A 197 14.49 -1.65 7.72
N TRP A 198 13.20 -1.53 8.00
CA TRP A 198 12.60 -0.55 8.91
C TRP A 198 12.77 0.91 8.50
N THR A 199 13.29 1.21 7.32
CA THR A 199 13.28 2.59 6.83
C THR A 199 11.84 3.11 6.71
N GLY A 200 11.65 4.40 6.96
CA GLY A 200 10.31 5.02 7.04
C GLY A 200 9.65 4.90 8.42
N PHE A 201 10.39 4.38 9.41
CA PHE A 201 10.01 4.35 10.84
C PHE A 201 11.09 4.98 11.70
N PRO A 202 10.72 5.63 12.81
CA PRO A 202 11.69 6.06 13.80
C PRO A 202 12.28 4.84 14.53
N PRO A 203 13.55 4.94 15.04
CA PRO A 203 14.27 3.79 15.60
C PRO A 203 13.55 3.05 16.74
N GLU A 204 12.74 3.74 17.53
CA GLU A 204 11.96 3.16 18.64
C GLU A 204 10.83 2.21 18.18
N GLN A 205 10.52 2.20 16.89
CA GLN A 205 9.54 1.29 16.28
C GLN A 205 10.18 0.11 15.55
N HIS A 206 11.52 0.01 15.56
CA HIS A 206 12.21 -1.14 14.96
C HIS A 206 12.10 -2.37 15.86
N VAL A 207 11.83 -3.53 15.28
CA VAL A 207 11.76 -4.85 15.96
C VAL A 207 12.61 -5.87 15.24
#